data_72f81ac064e9c7331926f7c209fd0388
#
_entry.id   72f81ac064e9c7331926f7c209fd0388
#
_cell.length_a   1.000
_cell.length_b   1.000
_cell.length_c   1.000
_cell.angle_alpha   90.00
_cell.angle_beta   90.00
_cell.angle_gamma   90.00
#
_symmetry.space_group_name_H-M   'P 1'
#
loop_
_entity.id
_entity.type
_entity.pdbx_description
1 polymer ?
#
loop_
_entity_poly.entity_id
_entity_poly.type
_entity_poly.pdbx_seq_one_letter_code
_entity_poly.pdbx_strand_id
1 'polypeptide(L)'
;MKPSTICRKWLNSLPPTQGCLKKEQSIGRELLLEKGMPSHKDEAWRLCNFNRLNSFLSLPTICNSDDIKSELIFPEIDENSARIIIKPNENNVLNINLPNGIEHMSESELDDNLGTIVNSTNVKNDISVGLNQASSYELLALKVKCNFNKSLEIVIPSIKEKLISTRVFLLVEEGAKLDLLQVFLGNINSAQNHLIEIKLESKVDLSHGLISLGEEKGSSSICTLAVEQSEKSKYSLHSLHHGWDYARFEPRIIQTKGEASTIIKNLQVTKSKEQIATHSLIRFDGPNGKLDQLQKAVASEYSHCIFNGSIEVPQKAQKTQAAQLSRNLILSKRARIDAKPELE
;
A
#
# COMPACT_ATOMS: atom_id res chain seq x y z
N MET A 1 7.96 -22.41 11.16
CA MET A 1 9.01 -21.75 11.99
C MET A 1 8.39 -21.21 13.27
N LYS A 2 9.11 -21.17 14.39
CA LYS A 2 8.58 -20.46 15.58
C LYS A 2 8.70 -18.94 15.33
N PRO A 3 7.66 -18.14 15.61
CA PRO A 3 7.74 -16.70 15.44
C PRO A 3 8.88 -16.11 16.28
N SER A 4 9.59 -15.11 15.74
CA SER A 4 10.71 -14.46 16.43
C SER A 4 10.24 -13.85 17.75
N THR A 5 11.14 -13.74 18.71
CA THR A 5 10.81 -13.14 20.02
C THR A 5 10.25 -11.73 19.88
N ILE A 6 10.74 -10.94 18.89
CA ILE A 6 10.26 -9.59 18.60
C ILE A 6 8.82 -9.60 18.11
N CYS A 7 8.50 -10.46 17.15
CA CYS A 7 7.14 -10.61 16.62
C CYS A 7 6.14 -10.98 17.72
N ARG A 8 6.49 -11.94 18.58
CA ARG A 8 5.62 -12.33 19.70
C ARG A 8 5.40 -11.20 20.70
N LYS A 9 6.47 -10.47 21.07
CA LYS A 9 6.35 -9.32 21.95
C LYS A 9 5.44 -8.26 21.36
N TRP A 10 5.62 -7.95 20.07
CA TRP A 10 4.78 -7.00 19.37
C TRP A 10 3.31 -7.45 19.34
N LEU A 11 3.02 -8.70 18.94
CA LEU A 11 1.65 -9.23 18.93
C LEU A 11 0.99 -9.17 20.31
N ASN A 12 1.74 -9.47 21.38
CA ASN A 12 1.24 -9.40 22.76
C ASN A 12 1.00 -7.96 23.25
N SER A 13 1.62 -6.96 22.61
CA SER A 13 1.39 -5.54 22.94
C SER A 13 0.16 -4.97 22.22
N LEU A 14 -0.38 -5.66 21.22
CA LEU A 14 -1.58 -5.21 20.53
C LEU A 14 -2.82 -5.37 21.38
N PRO A 15 -3.78 -4.41 21.34
CA PRO A 15 -5.06 -4.56 22.03
C PRO A 15 -5.84 -5.76 21.53
N PRO A 16 -6.91 -6.18 22.25
CA PRO A 16 -7.83 -7.22 21.77
C PRO A 16 -8.41 -6.88 20.38
N THR A 17 -8.73 -7.91 19.62
CA THR A 17 -9.42 -7.75 18.33
C THR A 17 -10.80 -7.16 18.51
N GLN A 18 -11.19 -6.15 17.73
CA GLN A 18 -12.45 -5.44 17.89
C GLN A 18 -12.96 -4.79 16.59
N GLY A 19 -14.22 -4.35 16.63
CA GLY A 19 -14.87 -3.59 15.55
C GLY A 19 -15.03 -4.40 14.25
N CYS A 20 -15.26 -3.72 13.15
CA CYS A 20 -15.44 -4.30 11.81
C CYS A 20 -14.19 -5.06 11.32
N LEU A 21 -13.00 -4.74 11.84
CA LEU A 21 -11.74 -5.41 11.51
C LEU A 21 -11.42 -6.63 12.38
N LYS A 22 -12.29 -7.02 13.34
CA LYS A 22 -12.02 -8.13 14.26
C LYS A 22 -11.62 -9.43 13.57
N LYS A 23 -12.31 -9.79 12.49
CA LYS A 23 -12.03 -11.00 11.70
C LYS A 23 -10.64 -10.91 11.06
N GLU A 24 -10.35 -9.78 10.42
CA GLU A 24 -9.08 -9.53 9.75
C GLU A 24 -7.91 -9.50 10.74
N GLN A 25 -8.10 -8.86 11.90
CA GLN A 25 -7.09 -8.84 12.97
C GLN A 25 -6.76 -10.27 13.46
N SER A 26 -7.75 -11.12 13.59
CA SER A 26 -7.55 -12.53 14.00
C SER A 26 -6.73 -13.28 12.93
N ILE A 27 -7.10 -13.14 11.64
CA ILE A 27 -6.40 -13.77 10.52
C ILE A 27 -4.93 -13.33 10.48
N GLY A 28 -4.66 -12.02 10.58
CA GLY A 28 -3.29 -11.50 10.56
C GLY A 28 -2.44 -12.00 11.73
N ARG A 29 -3.00 -12.06 12.94
CA ARG A 29 -2.31 -12.60 14.12
C ARG A 29 -2.00 -14.08 14.00
N GLU A 30 -2.95 -14.89 13.54
CA GLU A 30 -2.76 -16.32 13.28
C GLU A 30 -1.68 -16.56 12.23
N LEU A 31 -1.71 -15.82 11.11
CA LEU A 31 -0.69 -15.90 10.07
C LEU A 31 0.73 -15.62 10.61
N LEU A 32 0.89 -14.57 11.41
CA LEU A 32 2.18 -14.20 11.99
C LEU A 32 2.65 -15.16 13.08
N LEU A 33 1.72 -15.79 13.81
CA LEU A 33 2.05 -16.84 14.78
C LEU A 33 2.47 -18.13 14.09
N GLU A 34 1.86 -18.46 12.96
CA GLU A 34 2.16 -19.65 12.19
C GLU A 34 3.47 -19.52 11.39
N LYS A 35 3.55 -18.47 10.54
CA LYS A 35 4.68 -18.28 9.64
C LYS A 35 5.90 -17.63 10.31
N GLY A 36 5.66 -16.76 11.31
CA GLY A 36 6.69 -15.91 11.88
C GLY A 36 7.10 -14.78 10.97
N MET A 37 8.19 -14.08 11.32
CA MET A 37 8.79 -13.05 10.47
C MET A 37 9.61 -13.67 9.36
N PRO A 38 9.72 -12.99 8.20
CA PRO A 38 10.49 -13.48 7.08
C PRO A 38 11.98 -13.51 7.40
N SER A 39 12.73 -14.20 6.57
CA SER A 39 14.19 -14.35 6.67
C SER A 39 14.86 -14.15 5.31
N HIS A 40 16.20 -14.10 5.27
CA HIS A 40 16.96 -14.07 4.01
C HIS A 40 16.77 -15.33 3.13
N LYS A 41 16.12 -16.39 3.65
CA LYS A 41 15.78 -17.58 2.89
C LYS A 41 14.53 -17.39 2.04
N ASP A 42 13.67 -16.44 2.45
CA ASP A 42 12.46 -16.09 1.73
C ASP A 42 12.84 -15.16 0.58
N GLU A 43 12.64 -15.59 -0.65
CA GLU A 43 13.11 -14.89 -1.85
C GLU A 43 12.68 -13.42 -1.90
N ALA A 44 11.41 -13.15 -1.65
CA ALA A 44 10.85 -11.79 -1.63
C ALA A 44 11.45 -10.89 -0.54
N TRP A 45 12.16 -11.47 0.45
CA TRP A 45 12.76 -10.76 1.58
C TRP A 45 14.28 -10.86 1.64
N ARG A 46 14.91 -11.56 0.69
CA ARG A 46 16.35 -11.86 0.70
C ARG A 46 17.25 -10.63 0.83
N LEU A 47 16.85 -9.52 0.22
CA LEU A 47 17.59 -8.25 0.24
C LEU A 47 17.12 -7.28 1.33
N CYS A 48 16.16 -7.67 2.17
CA CYS A 48 15.62 -6.84 3.23
C CYS A 48 16.64 -6.55 4.33
N ASN A 49 16.65 -5.32 4.82
CA ASN A 49 17.37 -4.96 6.05
C ASN A 49 16.54 -5.34 7.29
N PHE A 50 16.78 -6.55 7.82
CA PHE A 50 16.01 -7.07 8.95
C PHE A 50 16.19 -6.28 10.24
N ASN A 51 17.31 -5.59 10.45
CA ASN A 51 17.47 -4.72 11.61
C ASN A 51 16.45 -3.58 11.60
N ARG A 52 16.19 -2.99 10.42
CA ARG A 52 15.19 -1.93 10.25
C ARG A 52 13.77 -2.47 10.35
N LEU A 53 13.50 -3.64 9.82
CA LEU A 53 12.22 -4.31 9.99
C LEU A 53 11.95 -4.64 11.47
N ASN A 54 12.97 -5.03 12.22
CA ASN A 54 12.86 -5.24 13.67
C ASN A 54 12.62 -3.93 14.43
N SER A 55 13.26 -2.82 14.01
CA SER A 55 13.01 -1.49 14.57
C SER A 55 11.58 -1.04 14.34
N PHE A 56 11.03 -1.29 13.16
CA PHE A 56 9.62 -1.06 12.84
C PHE A 56 8.68 -1.73 13.86
N LEU A 57 8.90 -3.01 14.21
CA LEU A 57 8.08 -3.75 15.18
C LEU A 57 8.36 -3.38 16.65
N SER A 58 9.40 -2.63 16.94
CA SER A 58 9.72 -2.20 18.31
C SER A 58 8.99 -0.94 18.72
N LEU A 59 8.41 -0.21 17.77
CA LEU A 59 7.64 1.00 18.05
C LEU A 59 6.26 0.66 18.64
N PRO A 60 5.77 1.45 19.62
CA PRO A 60 4.43 1.31 20.14
C PRO A 60 3.40 1.52 19.02
N THR A 61 2.49 0.55 18.85
CA THR A 61 1.40 0.66 17.89
C THR A 61 0.28 1.52 18.47
N ILE A 62 -0.20 2.48 17.70
CA ILE A 62 -1.34 3.30 18.09
C ILE A 62 -2.62 2.52 17.79
N CYS A 63 -3.46 2.38 18.81
CA CYS A 63 -4.69 1.63 18.72
C CYS A 63 -5.88 2.38 19.33
N ASN A 64 -5.67 3.48 20.05
CA ASN A 64 -6.69 4.28 20.73
C ASN A 64 -6.31 5.76 20.76
N SER A 65 -7.30 6.60 21.01
CA SER A 65 -7.22 8.07 21.06
C SER A 65 -6.41 8.60 22.23
N ASP A 66 -5.09 8.52 22.19
CA ASP A 66 -4.27 9.33 23.07
C ASP A 66 -4.13 10.73 22.44
N ASP A 67 -4.24 11.78 23.24
CA ASP A 67 -4.18 13.19 22.83
C ASP A 67 -2.88 13.53 22.07
N ILE A 68 -2.84 13.29 20.78
CA ILE A 68 -1.73 13.68 19.92
C ILE A 68 -2.12 14.95 19.19
N LYS A 69 -1.75 16.07 19.76
CA LYS A 69 -1.80 17.38 19.11
C LYS A 69 -0.67 17.45 18.07
N SER A 70 -0.89 16.98 16.88
CA SER A 70 -0.04 17.34 15.74
C SER A 70 -0.76 18.42 14.93
N GLU A 71 -0.33 19.66 15.07
CA GLU A 71 -0.72 20.74 14.18
C GLU A 71 0.02 20.58 12.85
N LEU A 72 -0.45 19.63 12.03
CA LEU A 72 0.02 19.55 10.65
C LEU A 72 -0.76 20.58 9.84
N ILE A 73 -0.05 21.57 9.32
CA ILE A 73 -0.61 22.55 8.40
C ILE A 73 -0.47 21.99 6.99
N PHE A 74 -1.60 21.72 6.35
CA PHE A 74 -1.65 21.31 4.95
C PHE A 74 -1.95 22.54 4.07
N PRO A 75 -1.39 22.59 2.84
CA PRO A 75 -1.79 23.59 1.87
C PRO A 75 -3.31 23.58 1.65
N GLU A 76 -3.88 24.71 1.32
CA GLU A 76 -5.27 24.78 0.87
C GLU A 76 -5.46 23.90 -0.36
N ILE A 77 -6.63 23.29 -0.48
CA ILE A 77 -7.01 22.51 -1.66
C ILE A 77 -7.83 23.36 -2.60
N ASP A 78 -7.71 23.05 -3.89
CA ASP A 78 -8.58 23.60 -4.93
C ASP A 78 -10.06 23.25 -4.64
N GLU A 79 -10.98 24.13 -5.03
CA GLU A 79 -12.44 23.91 -4.92
C GLU A 79 -12.93 22.64 -5.66
N ASN A 80 -12.18 22.19 -6.67
CA ASN A 80 -12.43 20.96 -7.42
C ASN A 80 -11.80 19.72 -6.76
N SER A 81 -11.26 19.84 -5.57
CA SER A 81 -10.64 18.74 -4.82
C SER A 81 -11.37 18.52 -3.49
N ALA A 82 -11.32 17.28 -3.01
CA ALA A 82 -11.77 16.89 -1.69
C ALA A 82 -10.62 16.23 -0.95
N ARG A 83 -10.37 16.62 0.31
CA ARG A 83 -9.29 16.05 1.13
C ARG A 83 -9.85 15.31 2.33
N ILE A 84 -9.37 14.10 2.52
CA ILE A 84 -9.57 13.28 3.71
C ILE A 84 -8.22 13.12 4.39
N ILE A 85 -8.13 13.50 5.67
CA ILE A 85 -6.94 13.29 6.48
C ILE A 85 -7.26 12.18 7.47
N ILE A 86 -6.57 11.05 7.35
CA ILE A 86 -6.68 9.95 8.32
C ILE A 86 -5.73 10.31 9.47
N LYS A 87 -6.30 10.88 10.54
CA LYS A 87 -5.54 11.14 11.75
C LYS A 87 -5.60 9.89 12.63
N PRO A 88 -4.46 9.25 12.88
CA PRO A 88 -4.41 8.17 13.86
C PRO A 88 -4.86 8.74 15.21
N ASN A 89 -5.90 8.16 15.84
CA ASN A 89 -6.52 8.50 17.13
C ASN A 89 -7.81 9.34 17.11
N GLU A 90 -8.24 9.89 16.01
CA GLU A 90 -9.60 10.40 15.98
C GLU A 90 -10.51 9.22 15.62
N ASN A 91 -11.30 8.70 16.58
CA ASN A 91 -12.32 7.64 16.38
C ASN A 91 -13.41 8.02 15.34
N ASN A 92 -13.07 8.87 14.36
CA ASN A 92 -14.01 9.62 13.56
C ASN A 92 -13.75 9.55 12.05
N VAL A 93 -13.08 8.50 11.55
CA VAL A 93 -13.06 8.27 10.09
C VAL A 93 -14.49 8.15 9.54
N LEU A 94 -15.44 7.72 10.36
CA LEU A 94 -16.87 7.64 10.02
C LEU A 94 -17.60 9.00 10.06
N ASN A 95 -17.02 10.04 10.68
CA ASN A 95 -17.64 11.37 10.83
C ASN A 95 -17.08 12.41 9.84
N ILE A 96 -16.35 11.98 8.82
CA ILE A 96 -15.85 12.87 7.78
C ILE A 96 -17.01 13.27 6.88
N ASN A 97 -17.21 14.58 6.68
CA ASN A 97 -18.14 15.09 5.69
C ASN A 97 -17.60 14.75 4.29
N LEU A 98 -18.18 13.73 3.69
CA LEU A 98 -17.79 13.28 2.35
C LEU A 98 -18.40 14.21 1.29
N PRO A 99 -17.66 14.48 0.20
CA PRO A 99 -18.20 15.24 -0.91
C PRO A 99 -19.30 14.46 -1.63
N ASN A 100 -20.18 15.18 -2.34
CA ASN A 100 -21.23 14.54 -3.14
C ASN A 100 -20.62 13.55 -4.14
N GLY A 101 -21.19 12.34 -4.24
CA GLY A 101 -20.68 11.25 -5.07
C GLY A 101 -19.68 10.32 -4.38
N ILE A 102 -19.34 10.55 -3.11
CA ILE A 102 -18.60 9.61 -2.27
C ILE A 102 -19.47 9.25 -1.05
N GLU A 103 -19.52 7.96 -0.72
CA GLU A 103 -20.27 7.44 0.42
C GLU A 103 -19.40 6.51 1.25
N HIS A 104 -19.66 6.44 2.56
CA HIS A 104 -19.14 5.34 3.37
C HIS A 104 -19.82 4.04 2.98
N MET A 105 -19.07 2.96 2.93
CA MET A 105 -19.65 1.63 2.76
C MET A 105 -20.44 1.24 4.00
N SER A 106 -21.61 0.62 3.78
CA SER A 106 -22.42 0.03 4.83
C SER A 106 -21.74 -1.22 5.44
N GLU A 107 -22.15 -1.65 6.63
CA GLU A 107 -21.64 -2.87 7.27
C GLU A 107 -21.82 -4.10 6.37
N SER A 108 -22.98 -4.23 5.70
CA SER A 108 -23.22 -5.33 4.77
C SER A 108 -22.27 -5.32 3.58
N GLU A 109 -22.01 -4.15 3.00
CA GLU A 109 -21.05 -4.02 1.89
C GLU A 109 -19.62 -4.33 2.35
N LEU A 110 -19.27 -4.00 3.59
CA LEU A 110 -17.97 -4.34 4.17
C LEU A 110 -17.83 -5.85 4.35
N ASP A 111 -18.84 -6.52 4.89
CA ASP A 111 -18.84 -7.98 5.09
C ASP A 111 -18.64 -8.72 3.76
N ASP A 112 -19.26 -8.23 2.68
CA ASP A 112 -19.18 -8.82 1.36
C ASP A 112 -17.85 -8.54 0.62
N ASN A 113 -17.17 -7.43 0.92
CA ASN A 113 -16.04 -6.97 0.12
C ASN A 113 -14.69 -7.00 0.85
N LEU A 114 -14.66 -6.79 2.17
CA LEU A 114 -13.41 -6.67 2.92
C LEU A 114 -12.60 -7.98 2.86
N GLY A 115 -11.34 -7.88 2.47
CA GLY A 115 -10.44 -9.03 2.29
C GLY A 115 -10.62 -9.79 0.97
N THR A 116 -11.64 -9.48 0.15
CA THR A 116 -11.83 -10.17 -1.14
C THR A 116 -10.71 -9.85 -2.11
N ILE A 117 -10.25 -8.60 -2.14
CA ILE A 117 -9.15 -8.16 -3.02
C ILE A 117 -7.81 -8.74 -2.56
N VAL A 118 -7.59 -8.83 -1.26
CA VAL A 118 -6.43 -9.56 -0.69
C VAL A 118 -6.41 -11.02 -1.15
N ASN A 119 -7.58 -11.65 -1.25
CA ASN A 119 -7.69 -13.02 -1.75
C ASN A 119 -7.49 -13.10 -3.27
N SER A 120 -8.16 -12.24 -4.05
CA SER A 120 -8.08 -12.28 -5.53
C SER A 120 -6.68 -11.96 -6.04
N THR A 121 -5.96 -11.03 -5.39
CA THR A 121 -4.57 -10.70 -5.71
C THR A 121 -3.55 -11.67 -5.12
N ASN A 122 -4.01 -12.75 -4.45
CA ASN A 122 -3.18 -13.81 -3.85
C ASN A 122 -2.18 -13.35 -2.78
N VAL A 123 -2.46 -12.25 -2.09
CA VAL A 123 -1.55 -11.71 -1.06
C VAL A 123 -1.96 -12.01 0.38
N LYS A 124 -3.04 -12.76 0.59
CA LYS A 124 -3.55 -13.11 1.92
C LYS A 124 -2.53 -13.76 2.87
N ASN A 125 -1.49 -14.35 2.29
CA ASN A 125 -0.43 -15.04 3.01
C ASN A 125 0.87 -14.22 3.10
N ASP A 126 0.89 -12.99 2.59
CA ASP A 126 2.06 -12.12 2.64
C ASP A 126 2.24 -11.54 4.04
N ILE A 127 3.48 -11.52 4.51
CA ILE A 127 3.79 -10.99 5.85
C ILE A 127 3.45 -9.51 5.98
N SER A 128 3.64 -8.72 4.93
CA SER A 128 3.25 -7.29 4.91
C SER A 128 1.75 -7.12 5.17
N VAL A 129 0.92 -7.96 4.53
CA VAL A 129 -0.55 -7.99 4.75
C VAL A 129 -0.87 -8.45 6.16
N GLY A 130 -0.25 -9.53 6.63
CA GLY A 130 -0.46 -10.05 7.99
C GLY A 130 -0.10 -9.04 9.07
N LEU A 131 0.98 -8.26 8.89
CA LEU A 131 1.36 -7.18 9.80
C LEU A 131 0.27 -6.09 9.86
N ASN A 132 -0.28 -5.68 8.71
CA ASN A 132 -1.37 -4.71 8.66
C ASN A 132 -2.64 -5.26 9.30
N GLN A 133 -3.08 -6.44 8.86
CA GLN A 133 -4.28 -7.07 9.41
C GLN A 133 -4.20 -7.21 10.93
N ALA A 134 -3.07 -7.66 11.49
CA ALA A 134 -2.90 -7.85 12.93
C ALA A 134 -3.06 -6.56 13.75
N SER A 135 -2.69 -5.40 13.18
CA SER A 135 -2.52 -4.14 13.89
C SER A 135 -3.36 -2.96 13.41
N SER A 136 -4.19 -3.13 12.36
CA SER A 136 -5.10 -2.09 11.92
C SER A 136 -6.35 -2.05 12.78
N TYR A 137 -6.67 -0.87 13.30
CA TYR A 137 -7.88 -0.59 14.09
C TYR A 137 -8.77 0.44 13.39
N GLU A 138 -8.26 1.08 12.36
CA GLU A 138 -8.97 2.09 11.58
C GLU A 138 -9.14 1.60 10.15
N LEU A 139 -10.35 1.79 9.61
CA LEU A 139 -10.71 1.48 8.25
C LEU A 139 -11.40 2.69 7.62
N LEU A 140 -10.82 3.21 6.55
CA LEU A 140 -11.52 4.12 5.63
C LEU A 140 -12.08 3.28 4.47
N ALA A 141 -13.38 3.08 4.44
CA ALA A 141 -14.04 2.33 3.38
C ALA A 141 -15.03 3.22 2.63
N LEU A 142 -14.73 3.49 1.38
CA LEU A 142 -15.48 4.44 0.54
C LEU A 142 -15.99 3.77 -0.72
N LYS A 143 -17.18 4.20 -1.14
CA LYS A 143 -17.75 3.95 -2.44
C LYS A 143 -17.77 5.24 -3.26
N VAL A 144 -17.14 5.21 -4.43
CA VAL A 144 -17.07 6.35 -5.36
C VAL A 144 -18.02 6.09 -6.51
N LYS A 145 -19.01 6.98 -6.63
CA LYS A 145 -20.06 6.89 -7.64
C LYS A 145 -19.66 7.54 -8.96
N CYS A 146 -20.31 7.15 -10.04
CA CYS A 146 -20.05 7.69 -11.38
C CYS A 146 -20.32 9.20 -11.52
N ASN A 147 -21.08 9.80 -10.60
CA ASN A 147 -21.34 11.24 -10.58
C ASN A 147 -20.33 12.04 -9.75
N PHE A 148 -19.34 11.42 -9.13
CA PHE A 148 -18.22 12.13 -8.49
C PHE A 148 -17.36 12.81 -9.57
N ASN A 149 -17.15 14.11 -9.44
CA ASN A 149 -16.49 14.94 -10.45
C ASN A 149 -15.36 15.82 -9.92
N LYS A 150 -14.85 15.47 -8.74
CA LYS A 150 -13.70 16.13 -8.12
C LYS A 150 -12.50 15.19 -8.02
N SER A 151 -11.33 15.75 -7.72
CA SER A 151 -10.18 14.95 -7.28
C SER A 151 -10.35 14.57 -5.80
N LEU A 152 -9.91 13.39 -5.41
CA LEU A 152 -9.88 12.92 -4.03
C LEU A 152 -8.44 12.86 -3.53
N GLU A 153 -8.15 13.55 -2.44
CA GLU A 153 -6.87 13.45 -1.74
C GLU A 153 -7.05 12.74 -0.40
N ILE A 154 -6.24 11.70 -0.14
CA ILE A 154 -6.19 10.98 1.13
C ILE A 154 -4.79 11.16 1.72
N VAL A 155 -4.70 11.83 2.86
CA VAL A 155 -3.43 12.12 3.53
C VAL A 155 -3.32 11.32 4.82
N ILE A 156 -2.20 10.63 5.01
CA ILE A 156 -1.92 9.82 6.19
C ILE A 156 -0.59 10.26 6.80
N PRO A 157 -0.62 11.11 7.83
CA PRO A 157 0.58 11.55 8.54
C PRO A 157 1.01 10.51 9.58
N SER A 158 2.32 10.36 9.76
CA SER A 158 2.90 9.61 10.87
C SER A 158 2.85 10.38 12.19
N ILE A 159 2.99 9.64 13.26
CA ILE A 159 3.22 10.17 14.59
C ILE A 159 4.63 9.79 15.03
N LYS A 160 5.37 10.76 15.57
CA LYS A 160 6.73 10.57 16.09
C LYS A 160 6.77 9.41 17.10
N GLU A 161 7.75 8.53 16.94
CA GLU A 161 8.00 7.40 17.84
C GLU A 161 6.85 6.39 17.97
N LYS A 162 5.99 6.32 16.96
CA LYS A 162 4.86 5.42 16.94
C LYS A 162 4.77 4.63 15.63
N LEU A 163 4.14 3.47 15.70
CA LEU A 163 3.66 2.70 14.55
C LEU A 163 2.19 2.97 14.34
N ILE A 164 1.83 3.41 13.14
CA ILE A 164 0.44 3.52 12.69
C ILE A 164 0.16 2.44 11.65
N SER A 165 -1.01 1.82 11.76
CA SER A 165 -1.49 0.86 10.78
C SER A 165 -2.85 1.29 10.28
N THR A 166 -2.97 1.56 8.98
CA THR A 166 -4.21 2.00 8.36
C THR A 166 -4.66 1.03 7.29
N ARG A 167 -5.97 0.86 7.16
CA ARG A 167 -6.60 0.11 6.08
C ARG A 167 -7.53 1.02 5.30
N VAL A 168 -7.39 1.03 3.98
CA VAL A 168 -8.23 1.81 3.07
C VAL A 168 -8.88 0.85 2.08
N PHE A 169 -10.19 0.95 1.92
CA PHE A 169 -10.93 0.22 0.91
C PHE A 169 -11.69 1.20 0.01
N LEU A 170 -11.48 1.11 -1.30
CA LEU A 170 -12.17 1.93 -2.30
C LEU A 170 -12.90 1.03 -3.28
N LEU A 171 -14.22 1.14 -3.33
CA LEU A 171 -15.05 0.61 -4.40
C LEU A 171 -15.37 1.74 -5.38
N VAL A 172 -14.93 1.60 -6.62
CA VAL A 172 -15.19 2.59 -7.68
C VAL A 172 -16.22 1.99 -8.64
N GLU A 173 -17.41 2.60 -8.68
CA GLU A 173 -18.56 2.10 -9.43
C GLU A 173 -18.38 2.16 -10.96
N GLU A 174 -19.09 1.28 -11.68
CA GLU A 174 -19.03 1.17 -13.13
C GLU A 174 -19.09 2.53 -13.84
N GLY A 175 -18.17 2.75 -14.75
CA GLY A 175 -18.08 3.95 -15.58
C GLY A 175 -17.59 5.22 -14.85
N ALA A 176 -17.31 5.15 -13.55
CA ALA A 176 -16.76 6.29 -12.80
C ALA A 176 -15.37 6.68 -13.30
N LYS A 177 -15.07 7.99 -13.19
CA LYS A 177 -13.73 8.55 -13.38
C LYS A 177 -13.27 9.12 -12.06
N LEU A 178 -12.05 8.80 -11.64
CA LEU A 178 -11.48 9.25 -10.38
C LEU A 178 -10.03 9.67 -10.55
N ASP A 179 -9.71 10.88 -10.11
CA ASP A 179 -8.34 11.31 -9.83
C ASP A 179 -8.11 11.18 -8.31
N LEU A 180 -7.29 10.22 -7.91
CA LEU A 180 -6.94 9.94 -6.52
C LEU A 180 -5.50 10.35 -6.26
N LEU A 181 -5.26 11.09 -5.19
CA LEU A 181 -3.93 11.34 -4.64
C LEU A 181 -3.85 10.78 -3.21
N GLN A 182 -2.96 9.83 -2.99
CA GLN A 182 -2.63 9.36 -1.64
C GLN A 182 -1.27 9.90 -1.21
N VAL A 183 -1.21 10.48 -0.02
CA VAL A 183 0.01 11.08 0.52
C VAL A 183 0.33 10.47 1.88
N PHE A 184 1.48 9.82 1.99
CA PHE A 184 2.02 9.27 3.23
C PHE A 184 3.16 10.15 3.70
N LEU A 185 3.04 10.68 4.91
CA LEU A 185 4.04 11.58 5.50
C LEU A 185 4.68 10.91 6.70
N GLY A 186 5.97 10.63 6.60
CA GLY A 186 6.79 10.13 7.70
C GLY A 186 7.06 11.19 8.76
N ASN A 187 7.50 10.74 9.92
CA ASN A 187 8.01 11.58 10.99
C ASN A 187 9.25 10.92 11.59
N ILE A 188 10.01 11.66 12.37
CA ILE A 188 11.22 11.16 13.03
C ILE A 188 10.89 9.92 13.87
N ASN A 189 11.67 8.86 13.66
CA ASN A 189 11.56 7.60 14.38
C ASN A 189 10.11 7.05 14.38
N SER A 190 9.45 7.10 13.25
CA SER A 190 8.06 6.63 13.06
C SER A 190 7.97 5.43 12.14
N ALA A 191 6.88 4.70 12.22
CA ALA A 191 6.56 3.63 11.29
C ALA A 191 5.13 3.75 10.78
N GLN A 192 4.95 3.38 9.51
CA GLN A 192 3.64 3.30 8.85
C GLN A 192 3.46 1.92 8.23
N ASN A 193 2.27 1.34 8.41
CA ASN A 193 1.86 0.12 7.74
C ASN A 193 0.49 0.32 7.07
N HIS A 194 0.47 0.29 5.76
CA HIS A 194 -0.74 0.54 4.97
C HIS A 194 -1.16 -0.71 4.19
N LEU A 195 -2.45 -1.03 4.24
CA LEU A 195 -3.10 -1.94 3.32
C LEU A 195 -4.21 -1.18 2.60
N ILE A 196 -4.04 -1.03 1.29
CA ILE A 196 -4.97 -0.33 0.41
C ILE A 196 -5.58 -1.35 -0.53
N GLU A 197 -6.89 -1.47 -0.51
CA GLU A 197 -7.67 -2.33 -1.39
C GLU A 197 -8.51 -1.46 -2.31
N ILE A 198 -8.39 -1.64 -3.62
CA ILE A 198 -9.15 -0.88 -4.62
C ILE A 198 -9.85 -1.87 -5.56
N LYS A 199 -11.17 -1.79 -5.61
CA LYS A 199 -12.00 -2.53 -6.56
C LYS A 199 -12.50 -1.59 -7.63
N LEU A 200 -12.10 -1.84 -8.87
CA LEU A 200 -12.54 -1.09 -10.03
C LEU A 200 -13.59 -1.91 -10.79
N GLU A 201 -14.81 -1.42 -10.82
CA GLU A 201 -15.86 -2.03 -11.63
C GLU A 201 -15.60 -1.79 -13.13
N SER A 202 -16.47 -2.33 -13.98
CA SER A 202 -16.29 -2.24 -15.44
C SER A 202 -16.25 -0.80 -15.93
N LYS A 203 -15.36 -0.52 -16.92
CA LYS A 203 -15.22 0.79 -17.57
C LYS A 203 -14.80 1.95 -16.65
N VAL A 204 -14.35 1.69 -15.45
CA VAL A 204 -13.76 2.70 -14.56
C VAL A 204 -12.48 3.24 -15.18
N ASP A 205 -12.23 4.55 -15.00
CA ASP A 205 -10.96 5.21 -15.34
C ASP A 205 -10.38 5.86 -14.07
N LEU A 206 -9.38 5.21 -13.46
CA LEU A 206 -8.72 5.69 -12.23
C LEU A 206 -7.29 6.15 -12.52
N SER A 207 -7.03 7.42 -12.31
CA SER A 207 -5.70 8.01 -12.21
C SER A 207 -5.30 8.10 -10.73
N HIS A 208 -4.23 7.42 -10.32
CA HIS A 208 -3.81 7.29 -8.93
C HIS A 208 -2.38 7.81 -8.75
N GLY A 209 -2.24 8.94 -8.09
CA GLY A 209 -0.98 9.46 -7.56
C GLY A 209 -0.73 8.90 -6.16
N LEU A 210 0.48 8.39 -5.87
CA LEU A 210 0.89 7.97 -4.54
C LEU A 210 2.22 8.61 -4.20
N ILE A 211 2.24 9.49 -3.21
CA ILE A 211 3.43 10.18 -2.73
C ILE A 211 3.76 9.68 -1.33
N SER A 212 4.92 9.08 -1.16
CA SER A 212 5.38 8.50 0.10
C SER A 212 6.69 9.17 0.52
N LEU A 213 6.60 10.10 1.46
CA LEU A 213 7.71 10.92 1.92
C LEU A 213 8.05 10.57 3.38
N GLY A 214 9.22 10.01 3.58
CA GLY A 214 9.76 9.71 4.91
C GLY A 214 10.51 10.91 5.51
N GLU A 215 10.88 10.76 6.77
CA GLU A 215 11.83 11.63 7.47
C GLU A 215 13.13 10.85 7.68
N GLU A 216 14.27 11.42 7.35
CA GLU A 216 15.59 10.74 7.28
C GLU A 216 16.08 10.13 8.61
N LYS A 217 15.39 10.35 9.71
CA LYS A 217 15.79 9.91 11.05
C LYS A 217 14.88 8.79 11.58
N GLY A 218 15.09 7.58 11.09
CA GLY A 218 14.46 6.38 11.63
C GLY A 218 13.02 6.15 11.16
N SER A 219 12.58 6.78 10.07
CA SER A 219 11.24 6.53 9.55
C SER A 219 11.17 5.27 8.69
N SER A 220 10.07 4.52 8.81
CA SER A 220 9.85 3.29 8.05
C SER A 220 8.43 3.21 7.50
N SER A 221 8.28 2.62 6.30
CA SER A 221 6.97 2.43 5.67
C SER A 221 6.87 1.04 5.02
N ILE A 222 5.75 0.36 5.27
CA ILE A 222 5.34 -0.84 4.52
C ILE A 222 3.97 -0.54 3.95
N CYS A 223 3.81 -0.68 2.64
CA CYS A 223 2.55 -0.42 1.96
C CYS A 223 2.25 -1.54 0.97
N THR A 224 1.15 -2.25 1.17
CA THR A 224 0.56 -3.14 0.17
C THR A 224 -0.61 -2.45 -0.49
N LEU A 225 -0.58 -2.36 -1.82
CA LEU A 225 -1.63 -1.82 -2.65
C LEU A 225 -2.21 -2.93 -3.53
N ALA A 226 -3.36 -3.45 -3.15
CA ALA A 226 -4.07 -4.51 -3.86
C ALA A 226 -5.18 -3.91 -4.73
N VAL A 227 -5.14 -4.17 -6.04
CA VAL A 227 -6.11 -3.61 -7.00
C VAL A 227 -6.74 -4.73 -7.82
N GLU A 228 -8.06 -4.77 -7.83
CA GLU A 228 -8.84 -5.63 -8.71
C GLU A 228 -9.49 -4.81 -9.81
N GLN A 229 -9.16 -5.14 -11.06
CA GLN A 229 -9.68 -4.48 -12.25
C GLN A 229 -10.69 -5.37 -12.97
N SER A 230 -11.92 -4.89 -13.10
CA SER A 230 -12.93 -5.51 -13.94
C SER A 230 -12.74 -5.15 -15.42
N GLU A 231 -13.62 -5.71 -16.28
CA GLU A 231 -13.57 -5.56 -17.73
C GLU A 231 -13.51 -4.09 -18.19
N LYS A 232 -12.62 -3.81 -19.14
CA LYS A 232 -12.46 -2.49 -19.79
C LYS A 232 -12.12 -1.34 -18.84
N SER A 233 -11.73 -1.64 -17.58
CA SER A 233 -11.25 -0.62 -16.67
C SER A 233 -9.84 -0.16 -17.04
N LYS A 234 -9.54 1.10 -16.68
CA LYS A 234 -8.23 1.71 -16.84
C LYS A 234 -7.70 2.11 -15.48
N TYR A 235 -6.48 1.73 -15.19
CA TYR A 235 -5.79 2.09 -13.96
C TYR A 235 -4.40 2.64 -14.26
N SER A 236 -4.15 3.85 -13.82
CA SER A 236 -2.84 4.50 -13.98
C SER A 236 -2.27 4.85 -12.60
N LEU A 237 -1.21 4.15 -12.17
CA LEU A 237 -0.51 4.40 -10.93
C LEU A 237 0.79 5.19 -11.19
N HIS A 238 0.92 6.35 -10.56
CA HIS A 238 2.15 7.13 -10.54
C HIS A 238 2.61 7.28 -9.09
N SER A 239 3.74 6.66 -8.73
CA SER A 239 4.21 6.66 -7.34
C SER A 239 5.62 7.20 -7.17
N LEU A 240 5.84 7.91 -6.07
CA LEU A 240 7.12 8.45 -5.63
C LEU A 240 7.40 8.01 -4.19
N HIS A 241 8.58 7.45 -3.95
CA HIS A 241 9.06 7.05 -2.62
C HIS A 241 10.41 7.71 -2.34
N HIS A 242 10.51 8.46 -1.25
CA HIS A 242 11.71 9.21 -0.86
C HIS A 242 11.79 9.42 0.65
N GLY A 243 13.01 9.52 1.19
CA GLY A 243 13.28 9.96 2.57
C GLY A 243 13.02 8.92 3.67
N TRP A 244 12.74 7.67 3.33
CA TRP A 244 12.54 6.59 4.30
C TRP A 244 13.85 5.86 4.59
N ASP A 245 14.19 5.70 5.86
CA ASP A 245 15.29 4.78 6.23
C ASP A 245 15.02 3.37 5.71
N TYR A 246 13.75 2.94 5.80
CA TYR A 246 13.29 1.68 5.25
C TYR A 246 11.90 1.83 4.67
N ALA A 247 11.74 1.51 3.39
CA ALA A 247 10.41 1.41 2.80
C ALA A 247 10.25 0.16 1.94
N ARG A 248 9.04 -0.40 1.99
CA ARG A 248 8.63 -1.52 1.15
C ARG A 248 7.25 -1.23 0.57
N PHE A 249 7.19 -1.13 -0.76
CA PHE A 249 5.97 -0.92 -1.52
C PHE A 249 5.64 -2.15 -2.35
N GLU A 250 4.42 -2.64 -2.23
CA GLU A 250 3.96 -3.89 -2.86
C GLU A 250 2.66 -3.68 -3.64
N PRO A 251 2.74 -3.14 -4.88
CA PRO A 251 1.58 -3.10 -5.76
C PRO A 251 1.25 -4.50 -6.29
N ARG A 252 0.02 -4.92 -6.08
CA ARG A 252 -0.56 -6.22 -6.46
C ARG A 252 -1.81 -5.96 -7.29
N ILE A 253 -1.77 -6.19 -8.57
CA ILE A 253 -2.84 -5.85 -9.49
C ILE A 253 -3.31 -7.08 -10.24
N ILE A 254 -4.62 -7.30 -10.26
CA ILE A 254 -5.23 -8.37 -11.04
C ILE A 254 -6.24 -7.79 -12.04
N GLN A 255 -6.13 -8.19 -13.32
CA GLN A 255 -7.13 -7.94 -14.35
C GLN A 255 -8.01 -9.18 -14.49
N THR A 256 -9.22 -9.14 -13.91
CA THR A 256 -10.04 -10.36 -13.72
C THR A 256 -10.76 -10.87 -14.96
N LYS A 257 -11.24 -9.97 -15.85
CA LYS A 257 -12.09 -10.35 -16.99
C LYS A 257 -11.50 -10.00 -18.35
N GLY A 258 -10.40 -9.30 -18.40
CA GLY A 258 -9.74 -8.90 -19.66
C GLY A 258 -10.13 -7.52 -20.17
N GLU A 259 -9.55 -7.13 -21.30
CA GLU A 259 -9.70 -5.80 -21.94
C GLU A 259 -9.36 -4.61 -21.03
N ALA A 260 -8.81 -4.86 -19.85
CA ALA A 260 -8.38 -3.81 -18.92
C ALA A 260 -6.97 -3.30 -19.29
N SER A 261 -6.68 -2.08 -18.86
CA SER A 261 -5.39 -1.42 -19.11
C SER A 261 -4.79 -0.93 -17.81
N THR A 262 -3.51 -1.27 -17.59
CA THR A 262 -2.75 -0.85 -16.41
C THR A 262 -1.51 -0.08 -16.84
N ILE A 263 -1.28 1.08 -16.24
CA ILE A 263 -0.06 1.85 -16.36
C ILE A 263 0.55 1.99 -14.97
N ILE A 264 1.83 1.65 -14.80
CA ILE A 264 2.55 1.84 -13.55
C ILE A 264 3.82 2.63 -13.82
N LYS A 265 3.97 3.79 -13.19
CA LYS A 265 5.20 4.58 -13.21
C LYS A 265 5.65 4.84 -11.80
N ASN A 266 6.72 4.18 -11.38
CA ASN A 266 7.26 4.30 -10.03
C ASN A 266 8.64 4.96 -10.05
N LEU A 267 8.88 5.86 -9.10
CA LEU A 267 10.16 6.49 -8.85
C LEU A 267 10.60 6.28 -7.40
N GLN A 268 11.77 5.68 -7.23
CA GLN A 268 12.47 5.60 -5.94
C GLN A 268 13.66 6.54 -5.96
N VAL A 269 13.78 7.40 -4.94
CA VAL A 269 14.92 8.28 -4.75
C VAL A 269 15.50 8.03 -3.37
N THR A 270 16.76 7.60 -3.31
CA THR A 270 17.42 7.22 -2.06
C THR A 270 18.78 7.88 -1.90
N LYS A 271 19.11 8.23 -0.66
CA LYS A 271 20.40 8.78 -0.24
C LYS A 271 20.84 8.21 1.10
N SER A 272 21.96 8.65 1.63
CA SER A 272 22.49 8.24 2.94
C SER A 272 22.60 6.72 3.07
N LYS A 273 21.85 6.10 3.94
CA LYS A 273 21.78 4.64 4.13
C LYS A 273 20.36 4.10 3.91
N GLU A 274 19.52 4.86 3.25
CA GLU A 274 18.13 4.48 2.97
C GLU A 274 18.03 3.18 2.17
N GLN A 275 16.99 2.41 2.45
CA GLN A 275 16.63 1.25 1.63
C GLN A 275 15.16 1.33 1.24
N ILE A 276 14.90 1.46 -0.05
CA ILE A 276 13.53 1.46 -0.61
C ILE A 276 13.37 0.31 -1.58
N ALA A 277 12.38 -0.53 -1.34
CA ALA A 277 12.06 -1.70 -2.15
C ALA A 277 10.67 -1.59 -2.77
N THR A 278 10.54 -1.88 -4.06
CA THR A 278 9.26 -2.11 -4.74
C THR A 278 9.19 -3.56 -5.19
N HIS A 279 8.13 -4.25 -4.80
CA HIS A 279 7.82 -5.61 -5.23
C HIS A 279 6.45 -5.62 -5.90
N SER A 280 6.40 -5.51 -7.22
CA SER A 280 5.15 -5.51 -7.98
C SER A 280 4.79 -6.89 -8.50
N LEU A 281 3.49 -7.20 -8.49
CA LEU A 281 2.93 -8.37 -9.16
C LEU A 281 1.68 -7.95 -9.94
N ILE A 282 1.71 -8.19 -11.23
CA ILE A 282 0.57 -7.92 -12.11
C ILE A 282 0.14 -9.25 -12.75
N ARG A 283 -1.11 -9.63 -12.52
CA ARG A 283 -1.69 -10.87 -13.04
C ARG A 283 -2.83 -10.61 -13.98
N PHE A 284 -2.87 -11.36 -15.05
CA PHE A 284 -3.94 -11.34 -16.06
C PHE A 284 -4.79 -12.60 -15.96
N ASP A 285 -6.06 -12.47 -15.64
CA ASP A 285 -7.00 -13.60 -15.60
C ASP A 285 -7.97 -13.63 -16.81
N GLY A 286 -7.91 -12.62 -17.68
CA GLY A 286 -8.71 -12.52 -18.90
C GLY A 286 -7.90 -12.07 -20.12
N PRO A 287 -8.47 -12.20 -21.34
CA PRO A 287 -7.77 -11.88 -22.58
C PRO A 287 -7.67 -10.39 -22.86
N ASN A 288 -6.80 -10.01 -23.81
CA ASN A 288 -6.62 -8.64 -24.32
C ASN A 288 -6.21 -7.61 -23.25
N GLY A 289 -5.64 -8.05 -22.13
CA GLY A 289 -5.12 -7.16 -21.09
C GLY A 289 -3.91 -6.36 -21.57
N LYS A 290 -3.72 -5.16 -21.01
CA LYS A 290 -2.58 -4.30 -21.32
C LYS A 290 -1.85 -3.86 -20.05
N LEU A 291 -0.50 -3.82 -20.12
CA LEU A 291 0.36 -3.31 -19.08
C LEU A 291 1.51 -2.50 -19.68
N ASP A 292 1.73 -1.31 -19.15
CA ASP A 292 2.96 -0.52 -19.35
C ASP A 292 3.55 -0.17 -17.97
N GLN A 293 4.65 -0.83 -17.60
CA GLN A 293 5.32 -0.61 -16.33
C GLN A 293 6.70 0.01 -16.51
N LEU A 294 6.91 1.17 -15.91
CA LEU A 294 8.19 1.85 -15.82
C LEU A 294 8.63 2.00 -14.36
N GLN A 295 9.72 1.35 -13.99
CA GLN A 295 10.41 1.54 -12.73
C GLN A 295 11.63 2.43 -12.93
N LYS A 296 11.72 3.52 -12.16
CA LYS A 296 12.92 4.37 -12.08
C LYS A 296 13.49 4.34 -10.67
N ALA A 297 14.82 4.28 -10.58
CA ALA A 297 15.53 4.36 -9.31
C ALA A 297 16.73 5.31 -9.41
N VAL A 298 16.88 6.16 -8.41
CA VAL A 298 18.03 7.03 -8.22
C VAL A 298 18.63 6.72 -6.85
N ALA A 299 19.89 6.31 -6.80
CA ALA A 299 20.56 5.96 -5.55
C ALA A 299 21.89 6.71 -5.39
N SER A 300 22.11 7.27 -4.22
CA SER A 300 23.34 7.98 -3.87
C SER A 300 23.91 7.53 -2.53
N GLU A 301 25.17 7.91 -2.25
CA GLU A 301 25.93 7.61 -1.03
C GLU A 301 26.05 6.10 -0.75
N TYR A 302 25.35 5.56 0.24
CA TYR A 302 25.35 4.15 0.67
C TYR A 302 23.95 3.53 0.58
N SER A 303 23.07 4.18 -0.17
CA SER A 303 21.68 3.77 -0.21
C SER A 303 21.44 2.59 -1.15
N HIS A 304 20.27 1.97 -1.01
CA HIS A 304 19.92 0.76 -1.71
C HIS A 304 18.48 0.82 -2.23
N CYS A 305 18.30 0.87 -3.56
CA CYS A 305 17.02 0.66 -4.21
C CYS A 305 16.86 -0.82 -4.63
N ILE A 306 15.69 -1.36 -4.43
CA ILE A 306 15.34 -2.73 -4.84
C ILE A 306 14.08 -2.67 -5.69
N PHE A 307 14.10 -3.35 -6.83
CA PHE A 307 12.93 -3.59 -7.65
C PHE A 307 12.80 -5.08 -7.97
N ASN A 308 11.67 -5.65 -7.62
CA ASN A 308 11.27 -6.97 -8.08
C ASN A 308 9.89 -6.81 -8.74
N GLY A 309 9.82 -7.11 -10.03
CA GLY A 309 8.60 -6.96 -10.82
C GLY A 309 8.24 -8.28 -11.47
N SER A 310 7.11 -8.87 -11.07
CA SER A 310 6.57 -10.09 -11.66
C SER A 310 5.32 -9.80 -12.48
N ILE A 311 5.22 -10.45 -13.64
CA ILE A 311 4.06 -10.41 -14.53
C ILE A 311 3.61 -11.85 -14.78
N GLU A 312 2.39 -12.19 -14.37
CA GLU A 312 1.79 -13.50 -14.57
C GLU A 312 0.77 -13.47 -15.72
N VAL A 313 1.02 -14.27 -16.78
CA VAL A 313 0.16 -14.36 -17.96
C VAL A 313 -0.26 -15.81 -18.19
N PRO A 314 -1.26 -16.31 -17.44
CA PRO A 314 -1.72 -17.69 -17.62
C PRO A 314 -2.32 -17.92 -19.00
N GLN A 315 -2.39 -19.19 -19.44
CA GLN A 315 -2.83 -19.58 -20.77
C GLN A 315 -4.20 -18.99 -21.18
N LYS A 316 -5.09 -18.73 -20.23
CA LYS A 316 -6.42 -18.11 -20.50
C LYS A 316 -6.33 -16.61 -20.85
N ALA A 317 -5.23 -15.95 -20.54
CA ALA A 317 -5.02 -14.52 -20.79
C ALA A 317 -4.41 -14.26 -22.18
N GLN A 318 -5.08 -14.76 -23.22
CA GLN A 318 -4.61 -14.62 -24.61
C GLN A 318 -4.59 -13.17 -25.08
N LYS A 319 -3.67 -12.85 -26.00
CA LYS A 319 -3.50 -11.53 -26.63
C LYS A 319 -3.17 -10.41 -25.61
N THR A 320 -2.60 -10.76 -24.48
CA THR A 320 -2.07 -9.80 -23.51
C THR A 320 -0.88 -9.06 -24.11
N GLN A 321 -0.83 -7.75 -23.88
CA GLN A 321 0.28 -6.87 -24.26
C GLN A 321 0.91 -6.30 -22.99
N ALA A 322 2.03 -6.83 -22.56
CA ALA A 322 2.71 -6.39 -21.35
C ALA A 322 4.14 -5.91 -21.66
N ALA A 323 4.48 -4.73 -21.13
CA ALA A 323 5.81 -4.17 -21.19
C ALA A 323 6.28 -3.79 -19.78
N GLN A 324 7.52 -4.14 -19.46
CA GLN A 324 8.18 -3.76 -18.20
C GLN A 324 9.57 -3.20 -18.51
N LEU A 325 9.87 -2.02 -17.98
CA LEU A 325 11.14 -1.33 -18.15
C LEU A 325 11.67 -0.85 -16.81
N SER A 326 12.96 -1.10 -16.52
CA SER A 326 13.67 -0.52 -15.38
C SER A 326 14.76 0.42 -15.86
N ARG A 327 14.78 1.65 -15.33
CA ARG A 327 15.81 2.66 -15.60
C ARG A 327 16.43 3.15 -14.30
N ASN A 328 17.74 2.97 -14.16
CA ASN A 328 18.43 3.14 -12.90
C ASN A 328 19.57 4.13 -13.04
N LEU A 329 19.75 5.02 -12.06
CA LEU A 329 20.83 6.00 -11.97
C LEU A 329 21.56 5.87 -10.64
N ILE A 330 22.82 5.47 -10.67
CA ILE A 330 23.70 5.38 -9.50
C ILE A 330 24.60 6.61 -9.49
N LEU A 331 24.51 7.42 -8.43
CA LEU A 331 25.26 8.67 -8.27
C LEU A 331 26.53 8.52 -7.42
N SER A 332 26.74 7.37 -6.75
CA SER A 332 27.86 7.16 -5.85
C SER A 332 28.38 5.73 -5.95
N LYS A 333 29.68 5.52 -5.76
CA LYS A 333 30.34 4.20 -5.84
C LYS A 333 29.82 3.16 -4.85
N ARG A 334 29.21 3.57 -3.74
CA ARG A 334 28.71 2.67 -2.68
C ARG A 334 27.18 2.56 -2.68
N ALA A 335 26.50 3.32 -3.54
CA ALA A 335 25.07 3.12 -3.76
C ALA A 335 24.83 1.84 -4.54
N ARG A 336 23.67 1.22 -4.31
CA ARG A 336 23.31 -0.05 -4.92
C ARG A 336 21.88 -0.01 -5.46
N ILE A 337 21.67 -0.63 -6.63
CA ILE A 337 20.35 -0.87 -7.19
C ILE A 337 20.28 -2.32 -7.66
N ASP A 338 19.34 -3.08 -7.12
CA ASP A 338 19.02 -4.42 -7.57
C ASP A 338 17.67 -4.39 -8.31
N ALA A 339 17.65 -4.90 -9.54
CA ALA A 339 16.44 -4.98 -10.36
C ALA A 339 16.26 -6.40 -10.88
N LYS A 340 15.10 -7.01 -10.59
CA LYS A 340 14.73 -8.37 -11.01
C LYS A 340 13.34 -8.31 -11.69
N PRO A 341 13.29 -8.10 -13.02
CA PRO A 341 12.05 -8.29 -13.78
C PRO A 341 11.81 -9.78 -14.04
N GLU A 342 10.58 -10.24 -13.88
CA GLU A 342 10.15 -11.63 -14.07
C GLU A 342 8.88 -11.69 -14.92
N LEU A 343 8.81 -12.67 -15.81
CA LEU A 343 7.63 -12.97 -16.63
C LEU A 343 7.32 -14.47 -16.50
N GLU A 344 6.11 -14.80 -16.06
CA GLU A 344 5.62 -16.16 -15.81
C GLU A 344 4.36 -16.48 -16.64
#